data_e152a7b2830b8fe49dbfa4307bd5a8a7
#
_entry.id   e152a7b2830b8fe49dbfa4307bd5a8a7
#
_cell.length_a   1.000
_cell.length_b   1.000
_cell.length_c   1.000
_cell.angle_alpha   90.00
_cell.angle_beta   90.00
_cell.angle_gamma   90.00
#
_symmetry.space_group_name_H-M   'P 1'
#
loop_
_entity.id
_entity.type
_entity.pdbx_description
1 polymer ?
#
loop_
_entity_poly.entity_id
_entity_poly.type
_entity_poly.pdbx_seq_one_letter_code
_entity_poly.pdbx_strand_id
1 'polypeptide(L)'
;MEGNSIKLISKYRTHIMGFAAFWILLFHAWVVVSEQYSMVWRFEYFIKKTGFAGVDIFFFVSGLGLVHAIEKYSIKEFYIRRFINIYPAFFLTGIALVFTRNWNIVTFFRNVLGIKFYTESIYQLLWFVPAILTLYLLFPLYYNFFKKASNKIEFTACVWIIWLFLTLALENIVGNVRPDFFGFTNRIPIFIVGILVGDILRKKEIIFDRSKWIFTIFGFGLGIYLAYYTSIKGQRFVVHTSDCCFPNFLIAICGSMLLAKLFWMLDTYLKNVGKVILKVFAIMGIAS
;
A
#
# COMPACT_ATOMS: atom_id res chain seq x y z
N MET A 1 -15.52 21.85 10.57
CA MET A 1 -14.23 21.33 11.06
C MET A 1 -14.01 19.86 10.68
N GLU A 2 -15.04 19.00 10.72
CA GLU A 2 -14.93 17.56 10.45
C GLU A 2 -14.26 17.22 9.10
N GLY A 3 -14.63 17.91 8.03
CA GLY A 3 -14.07 17.68 6.70
C GLY A 3 -12.59 18.04 6.51
N ASN A 4 -11.91 18.54 7.52
CA ASN A 4 -10.49 18.90 7.48
C ASN A 4 -9.66 18.11 8.50
N SER A 5 -10.23 17.09 9.12
CA SER A 5 -9.52 16.27 10.08
C SER A 5 -8.75 15.14 9.40
N ILE A 6 -7.53 14.88 9.84
CA ILE A 6 -6.73 13.71 9.40
C ILE A 6 -7.43 12.39 9.74
N LYS A 7 -8.35 12.38 10.73
CA LYS A 7 -9.18 11.21 11.08
C LYS A 7 -10.06 10.71 9.94
N LEU A 8 -10.26 11.53 8.89
CA LEU A 8 -10.95 11.10 7.67
C LEU A 8 -10.32 9.86 7.06
N ILE A 9 -8.99 9.69 7.13
CA ILE A 9 -8.31 8.49 6.65
C ILE A 9 -8.84 7.23 7.37
N SER A 10 -9.03 7.30 8.69
CA SER A 10 -9.62 6.18 9.44
C SER A 10 -11.11 5.99 9.14
N LYS A 11 -11.87 7.06 9.00
CA LYS A 11 -13.31 7.02 8.68
C LYS A 11 -13.56 6.37 7.32
N TYR A 12 -12.79 6.74 6.31
CA TYR A 12 -12.94 6.24 4.93
C TYR A 12 -11.91 5.16 4.55
N ARG A 13 -11.29 4.53 5.54
CA ARG A 13 -10.23 3.54 5.34
C ARG A 13 -10.60 2.45 4.33
N THR A 14 -11.76 1.82 4.50
CA THR A 14 -12.24 0.77 3.60
C THR A 14 -12.44 1.26 2.18
N HIS A 15 -12.95 2.48 2.00
CA HIS A 15 -13.12 3.10 0.68
C HIS A 15 -11.78 3.40 0.01
N ILE A 16 -10.78 3.87 0.77
CA ILE A 16 -9.42 4.09 0.29
C ILE A 16 -8.80 2.78 -0.17
N MET A 17 -8.97 1.69 0.59
CA MET A 17 -8.54 0.35 0.19
C MET A 17 -9.24 -0.10 -1.09
N GLY A 18 -10.56 0.12 -1.20
CA GLY A 18 -11.32 -0.19 -2.41
C GLY A 18 -10.83 0.56 -3.65
N PHE A 19 -10.52 1.84 -3.51
CA PHE A 19 -9.90 2.61 -4.60
C PHE A 19 -8.51 2.06 -4.97
N ALA A 20 -7.70 1.73 -3.97
CA ALA A 20 -6.38 1.13 -4.20
C ALA A 20 -6.48 -0.22 -4.93
N ALA A 21 -7.43 -1.08 -4.53
CA ALA A 21 -7.72 -2.34 -5.22
C ALA A 21 -8.14 -2.12 -6.67
N PHE A 22 -9.02 -1.15 -6.92
CA PHE A 22 -9.44 -0.78 -8.26
C PHE A 22 -8.26 -0.29 -9.12
N TRP A 23 -7.39 0.53 -8.56
CA TRP A 23 -6.21 1.04 -9.27
C TRP A 23 -5.20 -0.08 -9.59
N ILE A 24 -4.99 -1.03 -8.67
CA ILE A 24 -4.19 -2.24 -8.91
C ILE A 24 -4.82 -3.11 -10.01
N LEU A 25 -6.15 -3.25 -10.02
CA LEU A 25 -6.87 -3.97 -11.05
C LEU A 25 -6.62 -3.34 -12.44
N LEU A 26 -6.70 -2.01 -12.54
CA LEU A 26 -6.37 -1.28 -13.76
C LEU A 26 -4.92 -1.49 -14.20
N PHE A 27 -3.98 -1.55 -13.26
CA PHE A 27 -2.57 -1.84 -13.55
C PHE A 27 -2.39 -3.19 -14.26
N HIS A 28 -3.14 -4.21 -13.84
CA HIS A 28 -3.09 -5.54 -14.43
C HIS A 28 -3.98 -5.72 -15.68
N ALA A 29 -4.88 -4.79 -15.94
CA ALA A 29 -5.74 -4.83 -17.12
C ALA A 29 -4.97 -4.40 -18.40
N TRP A 30 -5.46 -4.82 -19.56
CA TRP A 30 -4.90 -4.36 -20.82
C TRP A 30 -5.36 -2.94 -21.16
N VAL A 31 -4.56 -2.22 -21.97
CA VAL A 31 -4.96 -0.93 -22.53
C VAL A 31 -6.08 -1.18 -23.54
N VAL A 32 -7.19 -0.50 -23.36
CA VAL A 32 -8.39 -0.67 -24.16
C VAL A 32 -8.45 0.36 -25.28
N VAL A 33 -8.01 1.60 -25.00
CA VAL A 33 -8.09 2.70 -25.96
C VAL A 33 -7.01 2.55 -27.04
N SER A 34 -7.40 2.74 -28.31
CA SER A 34 -6.46 2.70 -29.43
C SER A 34 -5.49 3.89 -29.39
N GLU A 35 -4.25 3.68 -29.85
CA GLU A 35 -3.22 4.72 -29.93
C GLU A 35 -3.60 5.91 -30.82
N GLN A 36 -4.51 5.71 -31.78
CA GLN A 36 -5.04 6.79 -32.63
C GLN A 36 -5.72 7.90 -31.81
N TYR A 37 -6.27 7.60 -30.63
CA TYR A 37 -6.81 8.55 -29.66
C TYR A 37 -5.73 9.01 -28.68
N SER A 38 -4.65 9.57 -29.19
CA SER A 38 -3.37 9.75 -28.51
C SER A 38 -3.44 10.35 -27.10
N MET A 39 -4.35 11.30 -26.85
CA MET A 39 -4.48 11.95 -25.53
C MET A 39 -5.16 11.02 -24.52
N VAL A 40 -6.25 10.36 -24.89
CA VAL A 40 -6.98 9.44 -24.03
C VAL A 40 -6.15 8.18 -23.77
N TRP A 41 -5.48 7.66 -24.81
CA TRP A 41 -4.55 6.55 -24.68
C TRP A 41 -3.40 6.85 -23.70
N ARG A 42 -2.76 8.04 -23.80
CA ARG A 42 -1.70 8.45 -22.88
C ARG A 42 -2.19 8.53 -21.44
N PHE A 43 -3.40 9.02 -21.23
CA PHE A 43 -4.00 9.11 -19.90
C PHE A 43 -4.30 7.72 -19.33
N GLU A 44 -4.91 6.83 -20.11
CA GLU A 44 -5.15 5.44 -19.71
C GLU A 44 -3.84 4.71 -19.41
N TYR A 45 -2.87 4.82 -20.29
CA TYR A 45 -1.54 4.24 -20.12
C TYR A 45 -0.85 4.74 -18.86
N PHE A 46 -0.94 6.04 -18.58
CA PHE A 46 -0.39 6.63 -17.36
C PHE A 46 -1.05 6.07 -16.10
N ILE A 47 -2.38 6.06 -16.02
CA ILE A 47 -3.12 5.52 -14.86
C ILE A 47 -2.75 4.06 -14.62
N LYS A 48 -2.67 3.26 -15.68
CA LYS A 48 -2.29 1.85 -15.57
C LYS A 48 -0.86 1.69 -15.11
N LYS A 49 0.10 2.36 -15.71
CA LYS A 49 1.51 2.23 -15.37
C LYS A 49 1.84 2.69 -13.95
N THR A 50 1.09 3.60 -13.38
CA THR A 50 1.27 4.08 -12.01
C THR A 50 0.40 3.33 -10.99
N GLY A 51 -0.50 2.46 -11.44
CA GLY A 51 -1.50 1.81 -10.58
C GLY A 51 -0.93 0.88 -9.51
N PHE A 52 0.31 0.44 -9.67
CA PHE A 52 0.97 -0.35 -8.63
C PHE A 52 1.24 0.46 -7.34
N ALA A 53 1.17 1.80 -7.37
CA ALA A 53 1.16 2.65 -6.17
C ALA A 53 -0.04 2.37 -5.25
N GLY A 54 -1.11 1.75 -5.77
CA GLY A 54 -2.19 1.23 -4.95
C GLY A 54 -1.73 0.23 -3.88
N VAL A 55 -0.69 -0.55 -4.18
CA VAL A 55 -0.07 -1.46 -3.19
C VAL A 55 0.52 -0.67 -2.02
N ASP A 56 1.16 0.46 -2.29
CA ASP A 56 1.73 1.32 -1.25
C ASP A 56 0.65 1.95 -0.37
N ILE A 57 -0.51 2.30 -0.95
CA ILE A 57 -1.70 2.72 -0.20
C ILE A 57 -2.15 1.59 0.75
N PHE A 58 -2.19 0.34 0.30
CA PHE A 58 -2.51 -0.81 1.16
C PHE A 58 -1.53 -0.95 2.32
N PHE A 59 -0.23 -0.86 2.10
CA PHE A 59 0.77 -0.96 3.15
C PHE A 59 0.64 0.19 4.16
N PHE A 60 0.44 1.42 3.69
CA PHE A 60 0.22 2.60 4.53
C PHE A 60 -1.01 2.43 5.43
N VAL A 61 -2.16 2.14 4.82
CA VAL A 61 -3.45 2.01 5.51
C VAL A 61 -3.47 0.79 6.42
N SER A 62 -2.73 -0.27 6.07
CA SER A 62 -2.54 -1.44 6.93
C SER A 62 -1.75 -1.09 8.18
N GLY A 63 -0.58 -0.46 8.04
CA GLY A 63 0.22 -0.01 9.17
C GLY A 63 -0.58 0.85 10.15
N LEU A 64 -1.36 1.82 9.61
CA LEU A 64 -2.25 2.66 10.38
C LEU A 64 -3.29 1.84 11.18
N GLY A 65 -3.92 0.87 10.53
CA GLY A 65 -4.96 0.05 11.15
C GLY A 65 -4.45 -0.94 12.20
N LEU A 66 -3.20 -1.39 12.09
CA LEU A 66 -2.62 -2.36 13.03
C LEU A 66 -2.43 -1.76 14.43
N VAL A 67 -2.13 -0.47 14.54
CA VAL A 67 -1.98 0.22 15.82
C VAL A 67 -3.27 0.13 16.66
N HIS A 68 -4.43 0.29 16.01
CA HIS A 68 -5.72 0.13 16.70
C HIS A 68 -6.00 -1.33 17.06
N ALA A 69 -5.60 -2.25 16.20
CA ALA A 69 -5.87 -3.68 16.41
C ALA A 69 -5.05 -4.27 17.57
N ILE A 70 -3.75 -3.94 17.66
CA ILE A 70 -2.87 -4.48 18.71
C ILE A 70 -3.22 -3.97 20.11
N GLU A 71 -3.81 -2.79 20.21
CA GLU A 71 -4.27 -2.23 21.47
C GLU A 71 -5.65 -2.77 21.90
N LYS A 72 -6.42 -3.31 20.94
CA LYS A 72 -7.77 -3.81 21.20
C LYS A 72 -7.81 -5.30 21.47
N TYR A 73 -6.93 -6.08 20.88
CA TYR A 73 -6.96 -7.53 20.89
C TYR A 73 -5.70 -8.10 21.55
N SER A 74 -5.81 -9.30 22.15
CA SER A 74 -4.65 -10.08 22.55
C SER A 74 -3.80 -10.43 21.33
N ILE A 75 -2.50 -10.71 21.54
CA ILE A 75 -1.56 -11.07 20.44
C ILE A 75 -2.10 -12.28 19.64
N LYS A 76 -2.66 -13.28 20.31
CA LYS A 76 -3.24 -14.45 19.68
C LYS A 76 -4.44 -14.08 18.80
N GLU A 77 -5.37 -13.29 19.31
CA GLU A 77 -6.53 -12.82 18.54
C GLU A 77 -6.12 -11.90 17.39
N PHE A 78 -5.09 -11.07 17.59
CA PHE A 78 -4.52 -10.22 16.55
C PHE A 78 -4.09 -11.08 15.36
N TYR A 79 -3.27 -12.13 15.57
CA TYR A 79 -2.80 -13.00 14.50
C TYR A 79 -3.94 -13.78 13.83
N ILE A 80 -4.84 -14.37 14.61
CA ILE A 80 -5.98 -15.13 14.09
C ILE A 80 -6.83 -14.24 13.17
N ARG A 81 -7.16 -13.02 13.61
CA ARG A 81 -7.96 -12.07 12.81
C ARG A 81 -7.25 -11.67 11.52
N ARG A 82 -5.96 -11.45 11.55
CA ARG A 82 -5.18 -11.11 10.34
C ARG A 82 -5.14 -12.27 9.36
N PHE A 83 -4.91 -13.46 9.87
CA PHE A 83 -4.90 -14.67 9.05
C PHE A 83 -6.26 -14.95 8.40
N ILE A 84 -7.33 -14.95 9.18
CA ILE A 84 -8.68 -15.24 8.67
C ILE A 84 -9.15 -14.21 7.64
N ASN A 85 -8.75 -12.95 7.79
CA ASN A 85 -9.17 -11.91 6.86
C ASN A 85 -8.46 -11.95 5.50
N ILE A 86 -7.27 -12.56 5.41
CA ILE A 86 -6.45 -12.52 4.20
C ILE A 86 -6.32 -13.91 3.58
N TYR A 87 -6.01 -14.91 4.41
CA TYR A 87 -5.59 -16.21 3.91
C TYR A 87 -6.66 -16.98 3.13
N PRO A 88 -7.96 -16.96 3.48
CA PRO A 88 -8.99 -17.67 2.71
C PRO A 88 -9.09 -17.18 1.26
N ALA A 89 -9.10 -15.86 1.04
CA ALA A 89 -9.14 -15.30 -0.31
C ALA A 89 -7.86 -15.63 -1.10
N PHE A 90 -6.71 -15.55 -0.44
CA PHE A 90 -5.43 -15.94 -1.02
C PHE A 90 -5.39 -17.42 -1.43
N PHE A 91 -5.87 -18.31 -0.56
CA PHE A 91 -5.94 -19.74 -0.83
C PHE A 91 -6.86 -20.06 -2.01
N LEU A 92 -8.04 -19.43 -2.05
CA LEU A 92 -8.98 -19.58 -3.17
C LEU A 92 -8.39 -19.07 -4.48
N THR A 93 -7.67 -17.95 -4.45
CA THR A 93 -6.93 -17.46 -5.62
C THR A 93 -5.88 -18.46 -6.08
N GLY A 94 -5.16 -19.09 -5.14
CA GLY A 94 -4.21 -20.17 -5.45
C GLY A 94 -4.90 -21.34 -6.15
N ILE A 95 -6.08 -21.77 -5.69
CA ILE A 95 -6.87 -22.82 -6.35
C ILE A 95 -7.24 -22.41 -7.77
N ALA A 96 -7.73 -21.20 -7.98
CA ALA A 96 -8.07 -20.71 -9.32
C ALA A 96 -6.85 -20.74 -10.26
N LEU A 97 -5.66 -20.43 -9.76
CA LEU A 97 -4.41 -20.46 -10.53
C LEU A 97 -3.92 -21.89 -10.86
N VAL A 98 -4.32 -22.92 -10.11
CA VAL A 98 -4.08 -24.32 -10.49
C VAL A 98 -4.70 -24.59 -11.86
N PHE A 99 -5.96 -24.16 -12.06
CA PHE A 99 -6.69 -24.38 -13.31
C PHE A 99 -6.26 -23.46 -14.45
N THR A 100 -5.97 -22.19 -14.15
CA THR A 100 -5.66 -21.20 -15.19
C THR A 100 -4.19 -21.16 -15.60
N ARG A 101 -3.27 -21.62 -14.75
CA ARG A 101 -1.82 -21.65 -14.96
C ARG A 101 -1.24 -23.05 -15.00
N ASN A 102 -2.08 -24.10 -14.97
CA ASN A 102 -1.68 -25.50 -14.94
C ASN A 102 -0.64 -25.80 -13.84
N TRP A 103 -0.83 -25.27 -12.65
CA TRP A 103 0.07 -25.55 -11.54
C TRP A 103 -0.10 -26.98 -11.06
N ASN A 104 1.02 -27.68 -10.87
CA ASN A 104 1.01 -28.94 -10.16
C ASN A 104 0.85 -28.70 -8.64
N ILE A 105 0.56 -29.77 -7.92
CA ILE A 105 0.28 -29.73 -6.48
C ILE A 105 1.43 -29.13 -5.65
N VAL A 106 2.68 -29.42 -6.04
CA VAL A 106 3.87 -28.89 -5.35
C VAL A 106 3.96 -27.38 -5.54
N THR A 107 3.78 -26.90 -6.77
CA THR A 107 3.76 -25.46 -7.09
C THR A 107 2.64 -24.76 -6.35
N PHE A 108 1.46 -25.36 -6.27
CA PHE A 108 0.34 -24.83 -5.50
C PHE A 108 0.73 -24.61 -4.03
N PHE A 109 1.19 -25.65 -3.34
CA PHE A 109 1.56 -25.52 -1.92
C PHE A 109 2.72 -24.56 -1.70
N ARG A 110 3.72 -24.56 -2.56
CA ARG A 110 4.84 -23.60 -2.46
C ARG A 110 4.39 -22.14 -2.59
N ASN A 111 3.39 -21.84 -3.41
CA ASN A 111 2.82 -20.52 -3.54
C ASN A 111 1.95 -20.15 -2.33
N VAL A 112 0.96 -20.96 -1.97
CA VAL A 112 0.00 -20.63 -0.90
C VAL A 112 0.63 -20.65 0.50
N LEU A 113 1.73 -21.36 0.70
CA LEU A 113 2.54 -21.28 1.92
C LEU A 113 3.57 -20.14 1.89
N GLY A 114 3.64 -19.38 0.81
CA GLY A 114 4.60 -18.28 0.65
C GLY A 114 6.05 -18.71 0.45
N ILE A 115 6.34 -20.03 0.39
CA ILE A 115 7.71 -20.57 0.26
C ILE A 115 8.37 -20.01 -1.00
N LYS A 116 7.64 -19.99 -2.10
CA LYS A 116 8.11 -19.51 -3.39
C LYS A 116 8.57 -18.05 -3.34
N PHE A 117 7.87 -17.20 -2.61
CA PHE A 117 8.24 -15.80 -2.41
C PHE A 117 9.63 -15.62 -1.81
N TYR A 118 10.03 -16.50 -0.86
CA TYR A 118 11.32 -16.40 -0.20
C TYR A 118 12.45 -17.16 -0.91
N THR A 119 12.12 -18.16 -1.75
CA THR A 119 13.12 -19.08 -2.32
C THR A 119 13.38 -18.86 -3.80
N GLU A 120 12.47 -18.27 -4.54
CA GLU A 120 12.60 -18.07 -5.99
C GLU A 120 12.82 -16.61 -6.36
N SER A 121 13.54 -16.40 -7.46
CA SER A 121 13.93 -15.07 -7.96
C SER A 121 13.05 -14.55 -9.11
N ILE A 122 11.96 -15.25 -9.41
CA ILE A 122 11.07 -14.91 -10.53
C ILE A 122 9.89 -14.08 -10.02
N TYR A 123 9.40 -13.15 -10.86
CA TYR A 123 8.17 -12.39 -10.56
C TYR A 123 7.02 -13.31 -10.15
N GLN A 124 6.51 -13.08 -8.95
CA GLN A 124 5.47 -13.88 -8.33
C GLN A 124 4.14 -13.13 -8.41
N LEU A 125 3.14 -13.72 -9.05
CA LEU A 125 1.80 -13.12 -9.10
C LEU A 125 1.21 -12.88 -7.68
N LEU A 126 1.53 -13.79 -6.76
CA LEU A 126 1.00 -13.81 -5.39
C LEU A 126 1.94 -13.21 -4.34
N TRP A 127 2.92 -12.38 -4.72
CA TRP A 127 3.95 -11.85 -3.81
C TRP A 127 3.40 -10.96 -2.69
N PHE A 128 2.29 -10.24 -2.95
CA PHE A 128 1.74 -9.26 -2.01
C PHE A 128 1.33 -9.88 -0.68
N VAL A 129 0.66 -11.03 -0.71
CA VAL A 129 0.12 -11.66 0.52
C VAL A 129 1.22 -12.17 1.44
N PRO A 130 2.23 -12.95 0.99
CA PRO A 130 3.37 -13.29 1.83
C PRO A 130 4.09 -12.04 2.38
N ALA A 131 4.26 -11.00 1.57
CA ALA A 131 4.90 -9.75 1.97
C ALA A 131 4.15 -9.07 3.13
N ILE A 132 2.84 -8.87 3.00
CA ILE A 132 2.04 -8.21 4.04
C ILE A 132 1.92 -9.07 5.31
N LEU A 133 1.80 -10.39 5.18
CA LEU A 133 1.78 -11.32 6.31
C LEU A 133 3.09 -11.30 7.08
N THR A 134 4.23 -11.16 6.39
CA THR A 134 5.54 -10.97 7.03
C THR A 134 5.57 -9.72 7.91
N LEU A 135 5.07 -8.60 7.39
CA LEU A 135 4.98 -7.38 8.19
C LEU A 135 4.02 -7.53 9.38
N TYR A 136 2.92 -8.24 9.21
CA TYR A 136 1.99 -8.51 10.30
C TYR A 136 2.61 -9.41 11.37
N LEU A 137 3.42 -10.38 10.97
CA LEU A 137 4.16 -11.24 11.90
C LEU A 137 5.17 -10.43 12.73
N LEU A 138 5.91 -9.53 12.08
CA LEU A 138 6.94 -8.71 12.72
C LEU A 138 6.36 -7.51 13.49
N PHE A 139 5.12 -7.10 13.18
CA PHE A 139 4.52 -5.89 13.72
C PHE A 139 4.46 -5.82 15.26
N PRO A 140 4.04 -6.86 16.02
CA PRO A 140 3.98 -6.78 17.48
C PRO A 140 5.36 -6.56 18.11
N LEU A 141 6.41 -7.17 17.54
CA LEU A 141 7.79 -6.95 17.97
C LEU A 141 8.22 -5.50 17.72
N TYR A 142 8.03 -5.01 16.50
CA TYR A 142 8.30 -3.62 16.11
C TYR A 142 7.54 -2.65 17.03
N TYR A 143 6.24 -2.88 17.21
CA TYR A 143 5.36 -1.99 17.98
C TYR A 143 5.75 -1.91 19.46
N ASN A 144 6.26 -3.00 20.04
CA ASN A 144 6.76 -3.00 21.39
C ASN A 144 7.95 -2.04 21.58
N PHE A 145 8.91 -2.03 20.67
CA PHE A 145 10.02 -1.07 20.68
C PHE A 145 9.53 0.35 20.38
N PHE A 146 8.70 0.49 19.35
CA PHE A 146 8.10 1.77 18.98
C PHE A 146 7.35 2.41 20.18
N LYS A 147 6.56 1.62 20.91
CA LYS A 147 5.78 2.11 22.06
C LYS A 147 6.70 2.62 23.19
N LYS A 148 7.86 2.00 23.41
CA LYS A 148 8.83 2.38 24.44
C LYS A 148 9.69 3.59 24.05
N ALA A 149 9.81 3.93 22.78
CA ALA A 149 10.62 5.06 22.34
C ALA A 149 10.08 6.38 22.90
N SER A 150 10.96 7.26 23.38
CA SER A 150 10.62 8.59 23.90
C SER A 150 10.08 9.49 22.78
N ASN A 151 10.79 9.53 21.66
CA ASN A 151 10.39 10.25 20.44
C ASN A 151 10.10 9.27 19.31
N LYS A 152 8.81 9.18 18.91
CA LYS A 152 8.34 8.27 17.86
C LYS A 152 8.86 8.62 16.46
N ILE A 153 9.05 9.91 16.20
CA ILE A 153 9.55 10.41 14.91
C ILE A 153 11.02 10.04 14.76
N GLU A 154 11.84 10.30 15.78
CA GLU A 154 13.26 9.92 15.78
C GLU A 154 13.44 8.40 15.66
N PHE A 155 12.65 7.62 16.42
CA PHE A 155 12.67 6.17 16.28
C PHE A 155 12.35 5.72 14.87
N THR A 156 11.31 6.29 14.26
CA THR A 156 10.93 5.98 12.88
C THR A 156 12.03 6.35 11.89
N ALA A 157 12.66 7.51 12.07
CA ALA A 157 13.79 7.94 11.24
C ALA A 157 15.00 7.00 11.39
N CYS A 158 15.35 6.58 12.60
CA CYS A 158 16.41 5.60 12.84
C CYS A 158 16.12 4.26 12.13
N VAL A 159 14.88 3.76 12.22
CA VAL A 159 14.48 2.52 11.53
C VAL A 159 14.57 2.68 10.01
N TRP A 160 14.24 3.86 9.46
CA TRP A 160 14.40 4.14 8.04
C TRP A 160 15.88 4.16 7.60
N ILE A 161 16.75 4.74 8.41
CA ILE A 161 18.19 4.73 8.14
C ILE A 161 18.71 3.28 8.13
N ILE A 162 18.34 2.48 9.13
CA ILE A 162 18.70 1.05 9.18
C ILE A 162 18.14 0.31 7.95
N TRP A 163 16.88 0.54 7.60
CA TRP A 163 16.28 -0.03 6.40
C TRP A 163 17.07 0.32 5.13
N LEU A 164 17.43 1.58 4.98
CA LEU A 164 18.19 2.04 3.80
C LEU A 164 19.54 1.32 3.70
N PHE A 165 20.32 1.28 4.79
CA PHE A 165 21.61 0.57 4.80
C PHE A 165 21.47 -0.92 4.53
N LEU A 166 20.47 -1.59 5.13
CA LEU A 166 20.22 -3.01 4.88
C LEU A 166 19.80 -3.27 3.44
N THR A 167 18.95 -2.41 2.87
CA THR A 167 18.49 -2.54 1.49
C THR A 167 19.65 -2.34 0.51
N LEU A 168 20.52 -1.35 0.73
CA LEU A 168 21.72 -1.13 -0.06
C LEU A 168 22.72 -2.30 0.05
N ALA A 169 22.92 -2.83 1.25
CA ALA A 169 23.79 -4.00 1.45
C ALA A 169 23.23 -5.23 0.73
N LEU A 170 21.93 -5.48 0.84
CA LEU A 170 21.27 -6.59 0.15
C LEU A 170 21.35 -6.44 -1.37
N GLU A 171 21.17 -5.23 -1.90
CA GLU A 171 21.27 -4.95 -3.34
C GLU A 171 22.66 -5.28 -3.87
N ASN A 172 23.71 -4.93 -3.12
CA ASN A 172 25.09 -5.25 -3.49
C ASN A 172 25.40 -6.76 -3.42
N ILE A 173 24.81 -7.49 -2.45
CA ILE A 173 25.08 -8.93 -2.25
C ILE A 173 24.25 -9.78 -3.20
N VAL A 174 22.97 -9.48 -3.36
CA VAL A 174 21.99 -10.31 -4.07
C VAL A 174 21.82 -9.84 -5.52
N GLY A 175 22.17 -8.60 -5.82
CA GLY A 175 21.96 -7.98 -7.13
C GLY A 175 20.49 -7.91 -7.52
N ASN A 176 20.25 -7.74 -8.82
CA ASN A 176 18.88 -7.66 -9.36
C ASN A 176 18.15 -9.02 -9.47
N VAL A 177 18.58 -10.03 -8.72
CA VAL A 177 18.13 -11.41 -8.87
C VAL A 177 16.72 -11.65 -8.30
N ARG A 178 16.22 -10.76 -7.42
CA ARG A 178 14.92 -10.95 -6.74
C ARG A 178 14.06 -9.68 -6.76
N PRO A 179 13.44 -9.34 -7.88
CA PRO A 179 12.64 -8.11 -8.01
C PRO A 179 11.44 -8.06 -7.04
N ASP A 180 10.80 -9.21 -6.74
CA ASP A 180 9.65 -9.23 -5.81
C ASP A 180 10.09 -8.97 -4.37
N PHE A 181 11.27 -9.44 -3.98
CA PHE A 181 11.81 -9.15 -2.66
C PHE A 181 12.12 -7.66 -2.49
N PHE A 182 12.69 -7.01 -3.51
CA PHE A 182 12.87 -5.55 -3.49
C PHE A 182 11.53 -4.82 -3.58
N GLY A 183 10.58 -5.35 -4.34
CA GLY A 183 9.19 -4.88 -4.32
C GLY A 183 8.61 -4.85 -2.91
N PHE A 184 8.88 -5.85 -2.08
CA PHE A 184 8.49 -5.92 -0.69
C PHE A 184 9.28 -4.96 0.21
N THR A 185 10.61 -4.99 0.15
CA THR A 185 11.45 -4.18 1.05
C THR A 185 11.24 -2.69 0.85
N ASN A 186 10.95 -2.24 -0.37
CA ASN A 186 10.61 -0.85 -0.69
C ASN A 186 9.30 -0.36 -0.06
N ARG A 187 8.42 -1.27 0.42
CA ARG A 187 7.17 -0.92 1.11
C ARG A 187 7.28 -0.88 2.62
N ILE A 188 8.41 -1.31 3.18
CA ILE A 188 8.65 -1.22 4.63
C ILE A 188 8.55 0.22 5.14
N PRO A 189 9.17 1.24 4.50
CA PRO A 189 9.09 2.62 4.96
C PRO A 189 7.67 3.15 5.04
N ILE A 190 6.85 2.91 4.02
CA ILE A 190 5.48 3.42 3.99
C ILE A 190 4.59 2.72 5.03
N PHE A 191 4.80 1.43 5.26
CA PHE A 191 4.11 0.69 6.31
C PHE A 191 4.45 1.24 7.70
N ILE A 192 5.73 1.53 7.97
CA ILE A 192 6.20 2.11 9.24
C ILE A 192 5.61 3.52 9.44
N VAL A 193 5.54 4.33 8.39
CA VAL A 193 4.85 5.64 8.48
C VAL A 193 3.36 5.48 8.74
N GLY A 194 2.73 4.46 8.15
CA GLY A 194 1.37 4.11 8.50
C GLY A 194 1.18 3.87 10.00
N ILE A 195 2.13 3.15 10.64
CA ILE A 195 2.13 2.92 12.10
C ILE A 195 2.28 4.25 12.86
N LEU A 196 3.24 5.10 12.48
CA LEU A 196 3.44 6.40 13.11
C LEU A 196 2.18 7.27 13.02
N VAL A 197 1.58 7.36 11.84
CA VAL A 197 0.34 8.11 11.62
C VAL A 197 -0.81 7.52 12.44
N GLY A 198 -0.93 6.19 12.50
CA GLY A 198 -1.92 5.51 13.33
C GLY A 198 -1.80 5.83 14.83
N ASP A 199 -0.59 5.90 15.35
CA ASP A 199 -0.34 6.29 16.74
C ASP A 199 -0.68 7.77 17.00
N ILE A 200 -0.34 8.64 16.06
CA ILE A 200 -0.70 10.07 16.13
C ILE A 200 -2.22 10.25 16.12
N LEU A 201 -2.93 9.59 15.21
CA LEU A 201 -4.38 9.68 15.07
C LEU A 201 -5.13 9.21 16.31
N ARG A 202 -4.56 8.24 17.02
CA ARG A 202 -5.12 7.73 18.27
C ARG A 202 -5.01 8.76 19.40
N LYS A 203 -3.95 9.56 19.42
CA LYS A 203 -3.63 10.49 20.53
C LYS A 203 -4.11 11.91 20.28
N LYS A 204 -4.10 12.35 19.03
CA LYS A 204 -4.37 13.75 18.67
C LYS A 204 -5.29 13.84 17.47
N GLU A 205 -6.07 14.90 17.45
CA GLU A 205 -6.75 15.34 16.25
C GLU A 205 -5.92 16.42 15.57
N ILE A 206 -5.53 16.16 14.32
CA ILE A 206 -4.82 17.14 13.50
C ILE A 206 -5.81 17.69 12.48
N ILE A 207 -6.03 18.99 12.56
CA ILE A 207 -6.85 19.73 11.61
C ILE A 207 -5.94 20.24 10.50
N PHE A 208 -6.38 20.02 9.26
CA PHE A 208 -5.69 20.53 8.08
C PHE A 208 -6.21 21.96 7.79
N ASP A 209 -5.35 22.92 7.96
CA ASP A 209 -5.51 24.27 7.49
C ASP A 209 -5.20 24.37 5.98
N ARG A 210 -5.36 25.55 5.41
CA ARG A 210 -5.09 25.80 3.99
C ARG A 210 -3.67 25.44 3.58
N SER A 211 -2.71 25.73 4.43
CA SER A 211 -1.29 25.43 4.16
C SER A 211 -1.03 23.92 4.06
N LYS A 212 -1.53 23.12 5.01
CA LYS A 212 -1.38 21.66 4.99
C LYS A 212 -2.04 21.03 3.77
N TRP A 213 -3.21 21.55 3.33
CA TRP A 213 -3.83 21.10 2.09
C TRP A 213 -2.99 21.41 0.86
N ILE A 214 -2.39 22.62 0.79
CA ILE A 214 -1.47 22.97 -0.31
C ILE A 214 -0.27 22.01 -0.34
N PHE A 215 0.37 21.75 0.81
CA PHE A 215 1.47 20.78 0.90
C PHE A 215 1.04 19.36 0.52
N THR A 216 -0.18 18.95 0.87
CA THR A 216 -0.71 17.63 0.50
C THR A 216 -0.92 17.51 -1.01
N ILE A 217 -1.51 18.54 -1.64
CA ILE A 217 -1.71 18.58 -3.09
C ILE A 217 -0.37 18.63 -3.82
N PHE A 218 0.57 19.47 -3.35
CA PHE A 218 1.92 19.56 -3.92
C PHE A 218 2.67 18.23 -3.78
N GLY A 219 2.64 17.61 -2.60
CA GLY A 219 3.28 16.29 -2.37
C GLY A 219 2.70 15.19 -3.25
N PHE A 220 1.38 15.17 -3.43
CA PHE A 220 0.72 14.24 -4.35
C PHE A 220 1.14 14.50 -5.80
N GLY A 221 1.12 15.75 -6.25
CA GLY A 221 1.55 16.15 -7.60
C GLY A 221 3.01 15.79 -7.86
N LEU A 222 3.90 16.04 -6.89
CA LEU A 222 5.31 15.64 -6.95
C LEU A 222 5.44 14.12 -7.04
N GLY A 223 4.69 13.35 -6.23
CA GLY A 223 4.69 11.89 -6.28
C GLY A 223 4.27 11.36 -7.66
N ILE A 224 3.22 11.92 -8.24
CA ILE A 224 2.75 11.60 -9.59
C ILE A 224 3.80 11.95 -10.66
N TYR A 225 4.42 13.13 -10.55
CA TYR A 225 5.48 13.56 -11.48
C TYR A 225 6.69 12.61 -11.42
N LEU A 226 7.15 12.27 -10.22
CA LEU A 226 8.26 11.32 -10.04
C LEU A 226 7.90 9.92 -10.52
N ALA A 227 6.66 9.45 -10.28
CA ALA A 227 6.17 8.17 -10.80
C ALA A 227 6.13 8.14 -12.33
N TYR A 228 5.81 9.26 -12.98
CA TYR A 228 5.90 9.39 -14.43
C TYR A 228 7.34 9.16 -14.92
N TYR A 229 8.32 9.78 -14.29
CA TYR A 229 9.73 9.62 -14.66
C TYR A 229 10.23 8.19 -14.45
N THR A 230 9.88 7.55 -13.35
CA THR A 230 10.35 6.20 -13.06
C THR A 230 9.61 5.13 -13.84
N SER A 231 8.27 5.16 -13.84
CA SER A 231 7.46 4.09 -14.40
C SER A 231 7.25 4.18 -15.91
N ILE A 232 7.30 5.39 -16.48
CA ILE A 232 7.04 5.61 -17.90
C ILE A 232 8.32 5.93 -18.68
N LYS A 233 9.15 6.84 -18.17
CA LYS A 233 10.41 7.22 -18.82
C LYS A 233 11.55 6.27 -18.50
N GLY A 234 11.38 5.35 -17.54
CA GLY A 234 12.42 4.41 -17.12
C GLY A 234 13.65 5.06 -16.51
N GLN A 235 13.55 6.32 -16.09
CA GLN A 235 14.62 7.02 -15.40
C GLN A 235 14.78 6.46 -14.00
N ARG A 236 16.02 6.27 -13.57
CA ARG A 236 16.35 5.74 -12.25
C ARG A 236 16.90 6.85 -11.37
N PHE A 237 16.50 6.88 -10.12
CA PHE A 237 17.16 7.70 -9.12
C PHE A 237 18.45 7.01 -8.65
N VAL A 238 19.04 7.47 -7.59
CA VAL A 238 20.39 7.10 -7.12
C VAL A 238 20.56 5.59 -6.87
N VAL A 239 19.48 4.86 -6.60
CA VAL A 239 19.52 3.44 -6.24
C VAL A 239 18.34 2.71 -6.88
N HIS A 240 18.60 1.55 -7.48
CA HIS A 240 17.59 0.72 -8.16
C HIS A 240 16.33 0.42 -7.33
N THR A 241 16.53 0.16 -6.04
CA THR A 241 15.44 -0.16 -5.10
C THR A 241 14.62 1.04 -4.70
N SER A 242 15.14 2.26 -4.85
CA SER A 242 14.44 3.50 -4.48
C SER A 242 13.58 4.08 -5.59
N ASP A 243 13.69 3.58 -6.83
CA ASP A 243 13.06 4.18 -8.01
C ASP A 243 11.54 4.33 -7.87
N CYS A 244 10.89 3.38 -7.20
CA CYS A 244 9.45 3.41 -6.95
C CYS A 244 9.11 3.78 -5.51
N CYS A 245 10.04 3.66 -4.57
CA CYS A 245 9.79 3.86 -3.15
C CYS A 245 9.35 5.30 -2.86
N PHE A 246 10.12 6.30 -3.28
CA PHE A 246 9.83 7.71 -2.97
C PHE A 246 8.60 8.25 -3.70
N PRO A 247 8.41 8.03 -5.01
CA PRO A 247 7.18 8.43 -5.69
C PRO A 247 5.94 7.86 -5.03
N ASN A 248 5.94 6.56 -4.80
CA ASN A 248 4.78 5.87 -4.24
C ASN A 248 4.52 6.24 -2.79
N PHE A 249 5.56 6.51 -2.01
CA PHE A 249 5.44 7.03 -0.66
C PHE A 249 4.64 8.33 -0.62
N LEU A 250 4.96 9.29 -1.48
CA LEU A 250 4.22 10.54 -1.59
C LEU A 250 2.78 10.32 -2.06
N ILE A 251 2.60 9.45 -3.08
CA ILE A 251 1.28 9.09 -3.58
C ILE A 251 0.45 8.43 -2.48
N ALA A 252 1.00 7.49 -1.72
CA ALA A 252 0.25 6.77 -0.71
C ALA A 252 -0.20 7.66 0.45
N ILE A 253 0.68 8.50 0.99
CA ILE A 253 0.34 9.37 2.11
C ILE A 253 -0.61 10.49 1.65
N CYS A 254 -0.16 11.29 0.68
CA CYS A 254 -0.91 12.46 0.23
C CYS A 254 -2.20 12.04 -0.50
N GLY A 255 -2.12 10.99 -1.34
CA GLY A 255 -3.27 10.44 -2.04
C GLY A 255 -4.31 9.86 -1.11
N SER A 256 -3.92 9.14 -0.04
CA SER A 256 -4.88 8.66 0.96
C SER A 256 -5.62 9.80 1.65
N MET A 257 -4.94 10.91 1.94
CA MET A 257 -5.58 12.07 2.54
C MET A 257 -6.54 12.77 1.57
N LEU A 258 -6.13 12.92 0.30
CA LEU A 258 -6.99 13.52 -0.76
C LEU A 258 -8.20 12.64 -1.03
N LEU A 259 -8.03 11.31 -1.10
CA LEU A 259 -9.13 10.35 -1.25
C LEU A 259 -10.08 10.42 -0.06
N ALA A 260 -9.57 10.47 1.17
CA ALA A 260 -10.40 10.63 2.36
C ALA A 260 -11.25 11.91 2.31
N LYS A 261 -10.64 13.01 1.87
CA LYS A 261 -11.35 14.27 1.66
C LYS A 261 -12.41 14.19 0.56
N LEU A 262 -12.06 13.56 -0.57
CA LEU A 262 -12.97 13.34 -1.69
C LEU A 262 -14.18 12.51 -1.24
N PHE A 263 -13.96 11.40 -0.53
CA PHE A 263 -15.03 10.55 -0.03
C PHE A 263 -15.92 11.28 1.00
N TRP A 264 -15.33 12.10 1.84
CA TRP A 264 -16.10 12.98 2.73
C TRP A 264 -16.97 13.96 1.94
N MET A 265 -16.45 14.56 0.87
CA MET A 265 -17.22 15.46 0.01
C MET A 265 -18.36 14.72 -0.71
N LEU A 266 -18.11 13.54 -1.24
CA LEU A 266 -19.13 12.69 -1.87
C LEU A 266 -20.24 12.31 -0.88
N ASP A 267 -19.88 11.95 0.34
CA ASP A 267 -20.83 11.60 1.41
C ASP A 267 -21.69 12.79 1.83
N THR A 268 -21.09 13.97 1.89
CA THR A 268 -21.73 15.18 2.41
C THR A 268 -22.58 15.89 1.36
N TYR A 269 -22.06 16.04 0.13
CA TYR A 269 -22.68 16.91 -0.88
C TYR A 269 -23.45 16.15 -1.96
N LEU A 270 -23.07 14.94 -2.30
CA LEU A 270 -23.69 14.15 -3.38
C LEU A 270 -24.62 13.04 -2.88
N LYS A 271 -25.24 13.25 -1.73
CA LYS A 271 -26.22 12.35 -1.05
C LYS A 271 -26.44 10.95 -1.69
N ASN A 272 -27.27 10.83 -2.73
CA ASN A 272 -27.64 9.54 -3.33
C ASN A 272 -26.51 8.97 -4.21
N VAL A 273 -25.95 9.76 -5.12
CA VAL A 273 -24.88 9.33 -6.03
C VAL A 273 -23.59 9.04 -5.24
N GLY A 274 -23.27 9.91 -4.27
CA GLY A 274 -22.12 9.72 -3.39
C GLY A 274 -22.20 8.40 -2.61
N LYS A 275 -23.38 8.07 -2.07
CA LYS A 275 -23.59 6.79 -1.35
C LYS A 275 -23.39 5.57 -2.24
N VAL A 276 -23.80 5.61 -3.52
CA VAL A 276 -23.58 4.51 -4.46
C VAL A 276 -22.07 4.32 -4.70
N ILE A 277 -21.36 5.40 -5.01
CA ILE A 277 -19.90 5.36 -5.24
C ILE A 277 -19.18 4.83 -4.00
N LEU A 278 -19.51 5.35 -2.83
CA LEU A 278 -18.94 4.90 -1.56
C LEU A 278 -19.23 3.41 -1.32
N LYS A 279 -20.45 2.94 -1.58
CA LYS A 279 -20.81 1.53 -1.43
C LYS A 279 -19.96 0.64 -2.33
N VAL A 280 -19.72 1.02 -3.58
CA VAL A 280 -18.86 0.27 -4.51
C VAL A 280 -17.44 0.15 -3.95
N PHE A 281 -16.82 1.28 -3.58
CA PHE A 281 -15.46 1.23 -3.01
C PHE A 281 -15.40 0.52 -1.66
N ALA A 282 -16.44 0.62 -0.83
CA ALA A 282 -16.49 -0.14 0.43
C ALA A 282 -16.51 -1.65 0.17
N ILE A 283 -17.31 -2.13 -0.78
CA ILE A 283 -17.36 -3.56 -1.15
C ILE A 283 -15.99 -4.02 -1.66
N MET A 284 -15.38 -3.27 -2.57
CA MET A 284 -14.04 -3.58 -3.09
C MET A 284 -12.97 -3.59 -1.97
N GLY A 285 -13.07 -2.67 -1.00
CA GLY A 285 -12.13 -2.59 0.10
C GLY A 285 -12.34 -3.65 1.20
N ILE A 286 -13.51 -4.26 1.30
CA ILE A 286 -13.77 -5.40 2.18
C ILE A 286 -13.25 -6.69 1.53
N ALA A 287 -13.36 -6.78 0.20
CA ALA A 287 -12.92 -7.94 -0.58
C ALA A 287 -11.39 -7.97 -0.82
N SER A 288 -10.70 -6.88 -0.56
CA SER A 288 -9.25 -6.73 -0.71
C SER A 288 -8.52 -6.91 0.62
#